data_1b32ec0b48ae892e1b528290c94d6231
#
_entry.id   1b32ec0b48ae892e1b528290c94d6231
#
_cell.length_a   1.000
_cell.length_b   1.000
_cell.length_c   1.000
_cell.angle_alpha   90.00
_cell.angle_beta   90.00
_cell.angle_gamma   90.00
#
_symmetry.space_group_name_H-M   'P 1'
#
loop_
_entity.id
_entity.type
_entity.pdbx_description
1 polymer ?
#
loop_
_entity_poly.entity_id
_entity_poly.type
_entity_poly.pdbx_seq_one_letter_code
_entity_poly.pdbx_strand_id
1 'polypeptide(L)'
;FTRIKSITYPEWWKRKCPQITKQWSTYMCKYNGQWSYCLEASKRTPSSGNYAANVINNNVMVRKFLYYGFGGPAQCLFKGQALKDDGLNEAETGYLYTHVLLSLAYSGDMCGANIDDLERAGIGLKSTWQYVEGLPDPSNGANFSTGDTASLKATFDKANMIQTTNTVSFN
;
A
#
# COMPACT_ATOMS: atom_id res chain seq x y z
N PHE A 1 -4.02 -15.87 -0.20
CA PHE A 1 -3.60 -14.71 0.60
C PHE A 1 -2.81 -15.20 1.80
N THR A 2 -1.62 -14.68 1.96
CA THR A 2 -0.71 -15.12 3.02
C THR A 2 -0.10 -13.91 3.71
N ARG A 3 -0.15 -13.88 5.04
CA ARG A 3 0.68 -12.98 5.84
C ARG A 3 2.11 -13.51 5.83
N ILE A 4 3.06 -12.65 5.49
CA ILE A 4 4.47 -13.03 5.42
C ILE A 4 5.20 -12.60 6.68
N LYS A 5 5.07 -11.32 7.05
CA LYS A 5 5.84 -10.73 8.13
C LYS A 5 5.15 -9.48 8.66
N SER A 6 5.15 -9.30 9.97
CA SER A 6 4.71 -8.04 10.58
C SER A 6 5.87 -7.04 10.58
N ILE A 7 5.57 -5.79 10.23
CA ILE A 7 6.51 -4.68 10.34
C ILE A 7 5.90 -3.58 11.19
N THR A 8 6.74 -2.97 12.03
CA THR A 8 6.31 -1.90 12.94
C THR A 8 6.57 -0.55 12.28
N TYR A 9 5.62 0.36 12.38
CA TYR A 9 5.80 1.73 11.90
C TYR A 9 6.87 2.42 12.74
N PRO A 10 7.67 3.31 12.13
CA PRO A 10 8.66 4.08 12.87
C PRO A 10 8.03 4.87 14.02
N GLU A 11 8.68 4.83 15.18
CA GLU A 11 8.19 5.53 16.36
C GLU A 11 8.07 7.04 16.13
N TRP A 12 9.01 7.64 15.38
CA TRP A 12 8.99 9.07 15.12
C TRP A 12 7.78 9.50 14.29
N TRP A 13 7.19 8.60 13.48
CA TRP A 13 5.97 8.91 12.75
C TRP A 13 4.83 9.30 13.69
N LYS A 14 4.67 8.57 14.77
CA LYS A 14 3.61 8.84 15.75
C LYS A 14 3.84 10.15 16.48
N ARG A 15 5.08 10.44 16.83
CA ARG A 15 5.44 11.71 17.50
C ARG A 15 5.26 12.90 16.59
N LYS A 16 5.62 12.77 15.31
CA LYS A 16 5.56 13.85 14.32
C LYS A 16 4.20 13.98 13.67
N CYS A 17 3.40 12.91 13.65
CA CYS A 17 2.09 12.87 13.04
C CYS A 17 1.06 12.29 14.02
N PRO A 18 0.59 13.09 14.99
CA PRO A 18 -0.36 12.59 15.99
C PRO A 18 -1.72 12.18 15.39
N GLN A 19 -2.01 12.54 14.15
CA GLN A 19 -3.19 12.09 13.44
C GLN A 19 -3.19 10.58 13.20
N ILE A 20 -2.01 9.95 13.15
CA ILE A 20 -1.93 8.48 13.08
C ILE A 20 -2.26 7.92 14.46
N THR A 21 -3.52 7.54 14.66
CA THR A 21 -4.02 7.24 16.01
C THR A 21 -4.19 5.76 16.30
N LYS A 22 -4.21 4.89 15.27
CA LYS A 22 -4.65 3.50 15.45
C LYS A 22 -3.66 2.45 14.98
N GLN A 23 -2.78 2.79 14.05
CA GLN A 23 -1.93 1.77 13.44
C GLN A 23 -0.52 1.81 14.00
N TRP A 24 -0.05 0.69 14.51
CA TRP A 24 1.29 0.52 15.07
C TRP A 24 2.16 -0.37 14.21
N SER A 25 1.53 -1.23 13.41
CA SER A 25 2.20 -2.20 12.54
C SER A 25 1.29 -2.57 11.38
N THR A 26 1.88 -3.17 10.36
CA THR A 26 1.15 -3.80 9.27
C THR A 26 1.82 -5.13 8.92
N TYR A 27 1.10 -6.00 8.23
CA TYR A 27 1.67 -7.22 7.70
C TYR A 27 2.06 -7.03 6.24
N MET A 28 3.26 -7.48 5.89
CA MET A 28 3.60 -7.73 4.50
C MET A 28 2.84 -8.98 4.06
N CYS A 29 2.07 -8.86 2.98
CA CYS A 29 1.18 -9.93 2.52
C CYS A 29 1.43 -10.26 1.06
N LYS A 30 1.11 -11.50 0.67
CA LYS A 30 1.13 -11.95 -0.72
C LYS A 30 -0.19 -12.57 -1.13
N TYR A 31 -0.52 -12.39 -2.40
CA TYR A 31 -1.64 -13.03 -3.07
C TYR A 31 -1.17 -13.53 -4.44
N ASN A 32 -1.31 -14.82 -4.66
CA ASN A 32 -0.81 -15.47 -5.90
C ASN A 32 0.66 -15.14 -6.20
N GLY A 33 1.50 -15.18 -5.16
CA GLY A 33 2.92 -14.95 -5.30
C GLY A 33 3.34 -13.49 -5.48
N GLN A 34 2.41 -12.57 -5.45
CA GLN A 34 2.69 -11.13 -5.59
C GLN A 34 2.37 -10.39 -4.30
N TRP A 35 3.08 -9.28 -4.07
CA TRP A 35 2.81 -8.44 -2.90
C TRP A 35 1.40 -7.88 -2.97
N SER A 36 0.71 -7.93 -1.84
CA SER A 36 -0.65 -7.46 -1.67
C SER A 36 -0.68 -6.40 -0.58
N TYR A 37 -1.39 -5.30 -0.83
CA TYR A 37 -1.33 -4.10 -0.01
C TYR A 37 -2.68 -3.73 0.58
N CYS A 38 -2.65 -3.19 1.78
CA CYS A 38 -3.82 -2.60 2.42
C CYS A 38 -4.23 -1.32 1.70
N LEU A 39 -5.50 -1.20 1.39
CA LEU A 39 -6.08 0.03 0.83
C LEU A 39 -6.72 0.90 1.91
N GLU A 40 -6.95 0.33 3.08
CA GLU A 40 -7.56 1.00 4.22
C GLU A 40 -6.74 0.68 5.46
N ALA A 41 -5.72 1.50 5.70
CA ALA A 41 -4.70 1.23 6.71
C ALA A 41 -5.25 1.19 8.14
N SER A 42 -6.38 1.87 8.40
CA SER A 42 -7.02 1.86 9.71
C SER A 42 -7.73 0.55 10.05
N LYS A 43 -7.88 -0.34 9.07
CA LYS A 43 -8.56 -1.63 9.24
C LYS A 43 -7.55 -2.76 9.43
N ARG A 44 -7.99 -3.81 10.12
CA ARG A 44 -7.13 -4.94 10.42
C ARG A 44 -6.70 -5.68 9.17
N THR A 45 -5.47 -6.15 9.17
CA THR A 45 -4.98 -7.07 8.14
C THR A 45 -5.76 -8.38 8.19
N PRO A 46 -6.19 -8.90 7.04
CA PRO A 46 -6.84 -10.20 6.97
C PRO A 46 -5.96 -11.32 7.48
N SER A 47 -6.56 -12.34 8.03
CA SER A 47 -5.87 -13.60 8.30
C SER A 47 -5.51 -14.31 6.99
N SER A 48 -4.47 -15.11 7.00
CA SER A 48 -4.14 -15.95 5.85
C SER A 48 -5.31 -16.85 5.49
N GLY A 49 -5.56 -17.03 4.20
CA GLY A 49 -6.67 -17.86 3.73
C GLY A 49 -7.01 -17.60 2.28
N ASN A 50 -8.10 -18.21 1.83
CA ASN A 50 -8.61 -18.07 0.48
C ASN A 50 -9.74 -17.05 0.46
N TYR A 51 -9.61 -16.04 -0.39
CA TYR A 51 -10.57 -14.96 -0.49
C TYR A 51 -10.91 -14.67 -1.95
N ALA A 52 -12.16 -14.32 -2.20
CA ALA A 52 -12.59 -13.89 -3.52
C ALA A 52 -11.98 -12.53 -3.85
N ALA A 53 -11.72 -12.30 -5.13
CA ALA A 53 -11.25 -11.02 -5.63
C ALA A 53 -12.28 -10.43 -6.57
N ASN A 54 -12.46 -9.13 -6.53
CA ASN A 54 -13.33 -8.36 -7.41
C ASN A 54 -12.55 -7.24 -8.08
N VAL A 55 -13.13 -6.61 -9.08
CA VAL A 55 -12.44 -5.60 -9.88
C VAL A 55 -12.82 -4.20 -9.44
N ILE A 56 -11.81 -3.35 -9.26
CA ILE A 56 -11.96 -1.90 -9.14
C ILE A 56 -11.34 -1.27 -10.39
N ASN A 57 -12.11 -0.49 -11.14
CA ASN A 57 -11.64 0.03 -12.42
C ASN A 57 -11.25 1.52 -12.41
N ASN A 58 -11.60 2.26 -11.38
CA ASN A 58 -11.61 3.72 -11.47
C ASN A 58 -10.58 4.46 -10.63
N ASN A 59 -9.55 3.79 -10.13
CA ASN A 59 -8.57 4.47 -9.31
C ASN A 59 -7.19 4.43 -9.97
N VAL A 60 -6.87 5.49 -10.71
CA VAL A 60 -5.62 5.61 -11.45
C VAL A 60 -4.41 5.60 -10.52
N MET A 61 -4.48 6.30 -9.39
CA MET A 61 -3.33 6.38 -8.49
C MET A 61 -3.05 5.06 -7.78
N VAL A 62 -4.08 4.30 -7.41
CA VAL A 62 -3.86 2.94 -6.88
C VAL A 62 -3.16 2.08 -7.94
N ARG A 63 -3.63 2.15 -9.18
CA ARG A 63 -3.03 1.40 -10.29
C ARG A 63 -1.55 1.78 -10.49
N LYS A 64 -1.26 3.08 -10.49
CA LYS A 64 0.11 3.57 -10.64
C LYS A 64 1.02 3.12 -9.48
N PHE A 65 0.58 3.23 -8.24
CA PHE A 65 1.40 2.81 -7.11
C PHE A 65 1.63 1.31 -7.08
N LEU A 66 0.67 0.50 -7.50
CA LEU A 66 0.89 -0.94 -7.65
C LEU A 66 1.88 -1.26 -8.77
N TYR A 67 1.90 -0.45 -9.82
CA TYR A 67 2.77 -0.67 -10.96
C TYR A 67 4.20 -0.18 -10.72
N TYR A 68 4.35 1.03 -10.18
CA TYR A 68 5.64 1.69 -9.98
C TYR A 68 6.21 1.52 -8.57
N GLY A 69 5.42 1.12 -7.61
CA GLY A 69 5.83 0.94 -6.23
C GLY A 69 6.57 -0.36 -5.98
N PHE A 70 6.84 -0.63 -4.73
CA PHE A 70 7.62 -1.80 -4.33
C PHE A 70 6.99 -3.10 -4.85
N GLY A 71 7.80 -3.92 -5.51
CA GLY A 71 7.36 -5.20 -6.07
C GLY A 71 6.51 -5.09 -7.32
N GLY A 72 6.22 -3.88 -7.80
CA GLY A 72 5.47 -3.68 -9.02
C GLY A 72 6.25 -4.02 -10.29
N PRO A 73 5.55 -4.24 -11.42
CA PRO A 73 6.20 -4.66 -12.67
C PRO A 73 7.25 -3.68 -13.20
N ALA A 74 7.07 -2.39 -12.93
CA ALA A 74 8.00 -1.34 -13.34
C ALA A 74 8.48 -0.54 -12.14
N GLN A 75 8.79 -1.22 -11.05
CA GLN A 75 9.22 -0.55 -9.83
C GLN A 75 10.33 0.47 -10.09
N CYS A 76 10.07 1.72 -9.75
CA CYS A 76 11.05 2.80 -9.78
C CYS A 76 11.14 3.54 -8.44
N LEU A 77 10.26 3.23 -7.49
CA LEU A 77 10.18 3.87 -6.18
C LEU A 77 10.90 3.04 -5.12
N PHE A 78 11.48 3.74 -4.15
CA PHE A 78 12.02 3.13 -2.91
C PHE A 78 13.15 2.11 -3.13
N LYS A 79 13.90 2.25 -4.20
CA LYS A 79 15.10 1.45 -4.44
C LYS A 79 16.25 2.02 -3.63
N GLY A 80 16.96 1.14 -2.92
CA GLY A 80 18.10 1.54 -2.11
C GLY A 80 17.76 2.26 -0.81
N GLN A 81 16.49 2.35 -0.45
CA GLN A 81 16.06 3.00 0.79
C GLN A 81 15.86 2.00 1.90
N ALA A 82 16.38 2.32 3.07
CA ALA A 82 16.16 1.53 4.29
C ALA A 82 16.04 2.47 5.48
N LEU A 83 15.06 2.23 6.33
CA LEU A 83 14.89 2.95 7.60
C LEU A 83 15.72 2.25 8.68
N LYS A 84 17.02 2.37 8.57
CA LYS A 84 17.97 1.60 9.39
C LYS A 84 17.86 1.89 10.88
N ASP A 85 17.62 3.14 11.24
CA ASP A 85 17.46 3.54 12.64
C ASP A 85 16.18 2.95 13.26
N ASP A 86 15.23 2.57 12.42
CA ASP A 86 13.98 1.93 12.83
C ASP A 86 13.99 0.42 12.61
N GLY A 87 15.13 -0.13 12.21
CA GLY A 87 15.30 -1.57 12.00
C GLY A 87 14.61 -2.14 10.79
N LEU A 88 14.22 -1.30 9.82
CA LEU A 88 13.57 -1.74 8.59
C LEU A 88 14.57 -1.81 7.45
N ASN A 89 14.65 -2.97 6.81
CA ASN A 89 15.49 -3.17 5.63
C ASN A 89 14.86 -2.51 4.38
N GLU A 90 15.53 -2.61 3.24
CA GLU A 90 15.07 -1.99 2.00
C GLU A 90 13.68 -2.51 1.56
N ALA A 91 13.47 -3.81 1.59
CA ALA A 91 12.19 -4.41 1.20
C ALA A 91 11.05 -3.99 2.13
N GLU A 92 11.29 -4.01 3.43
CA GLU A 92 10.31 -3.58 4.43
C GLU A 92 9.96 -2.10 4.29
N THR A 93 10.96 -1.28 4.06
CA THR A 93 10.80 0.17 3.84
C THR A 93 9.98 0.42 2.57
N GLY A 94 10.33 -0.23 1.48
CA GLY A 94 9.59 -0.10 0.22
C GLY A 94 8.14 -0.54 0.33
N TYR A 95 7.90 -1.66 1.00
CA TYR A 95 6.54 -2.14 1.27
C TYR A 95 5.76 -1.13 2.11
N LEU A 96 6.35 -0.65 3.18
CA LEU A 96 5.70 0.30 4.10
C LEU A 96 5.27 1.57 3.38
N TYR A 97 6.17 2.20 2.64
CA TYR A 97 5.85 3.43 1.91
C TYR A 97 4.82 3.21 0.82
N THR A 98 4.90 2.11 0.09
CA THR A 98 3.90 1.76 -0.93
C THR A 98 2.53 1.53 -0.29
N HIS A 99 2.48 0.85 0.84
CA HIS A 99 1.27 0.67 1.64
C HIS A 99 0.63 2.00 2.04
N VAL A 100 1.43 2.95 2.51
CA VAL A 100 0.93 4.28 2.88
C VAL A 100 0.37 5.02 1.67
N LEU A 101 1.11 5.02 0.55
CA LEU A 101 0.66 5.67 -0.69
C LEU A 101 -0.64 5.06 -1.22
N LEU A 102 -0.76 3.75 -1.16
CA LEU A 102 -1.99 3.06 -1.59
C LEU A 102 -3.17 3.38 -0.69
N SER A 103 -2.97 3.47 0.61
CA SER A 103 -4.02 3.89 1.53
C SER A 103 -4.48 5.32 1.26
N LEU A 104 -3.54 6.24 1.01
CA LEU A 104 -3.86 7.61 0.61
C LEU A 104 -4.63 7.64 -0.71
N ALA A 105 -4.22 6.83 -1.68
CA ALA A 105 -4.84 6.81 -3.00
C ALA A 105 -6.27 6.26 -2.98
N TYR A 106 -6.54 5.28 -2.14
CA TYR A 106 -7.86 4.63 -2.08
C TYR A 106 -8.79 5.30 -1.08
N SER A 107 -8.36 5.47 0.15
CA SER A 107 -9.22 5.96 1.23
C SER A 107 -9.01 7.45 1.57
N GLY A 108 -8.00 8.08 0.98
CA GLY A 108 -7.72 9.50 1.18
C GLY A 108 -6.92 9.81 2.44
N ASP A 109 -6.73 8.84 3.31
CA ASP A 109 -5.96 9.04 4.53
C ASP A 109 -5.14 7.82 4.93
N MET A 110 -4.21 8.05 5.81
CA MET A 110 -3.39 7.05 6.46
C MET A 110 -3.68 7.10 7.97
N CYS A 111 -4.66 6.31 8.41
CA CYS A 111 -5.06 6.23 9.81
C CYS A 111 -5.40 7.60 10.43
N GLY A 112 -6.08 8.45 9.66
CA GLY A 112 -6.47 9.79 10.07
C GLY A 112 -5.56 10.92 9.59
N ALA A 113 -4.39 10.61 9.02
CA ALA A 113 -3.48 11.60 8.46
C ALA A 113 -3.63 11.67 6.94
N ASN A 114 -3.85 12.87 6.40
CA ASN A 114 -3.80 13.09 4.96
C ASN A 114 -2.35 13.30 4.48
N ILE A 115 -2.17 13.46 3.17
CA ILE A 115 -0.83 13.61 2.60
C ILE A 115 -0.10 14.86 3.11
N ASP A 116 -0.82 15.93 3.36
CA ASP A 116 -0.23 17.17 3.89
C ASP A 116 0.20 17.00 5.35
N ASP A 117 -0.55 16.27 6.14
CA ASP A 117 -0.16 15.90 7.50
C ASP A 117 1.15 15.12 7.52
N LEU A 118 1.28 14.16 6.61
CA LEU A 118 2.49 13.35 6.48
C LEU A 118 3.68 14.20 6.02
N GLU A 119 3.45 15.13 5.10
CA GLU A 119 4.50 16.03 4.63
C GLU A 119 5.00 16.93 5.78
N ARG A 120 4.09 17.50 6.56
CA ARG A 120 4.48 18.30 7.73
C ARG A 120 5.24 17.50 8.77
N ALA A 121 4.96 16.22 8.86
CA ALA A 121 5.68 15.30 9.75
C ALA A 121 7.05 14.89 9.23
N GLY A 122 7.41 15.25 8.01
CA GLY A 122 8.68 14.90 7.40
C GLY A 122 8.74 13.49 6.80
N ILE A 123 7.59 12.87 6.56
CA ILE A 123 7.54 11.53 5.97
C ILE A 123 7.86 11.57 4.46
N GLY A 124 7.65 12.72 3.81
CA GLY A 124 8.22 12.99 2.49
C GLY A 124 7.54 12.30 1.32
N LEU A 125 6.29 11.90 1.45
CA LEU A 125 5.58 11.18 0.39
C LEU A 125 4.87 12.07 -0.62
N LYS A 126 4.74 13.37 -0.36
CA LYS A 126 4.04 14.27 -1.27
C LYS A 126 4.79 14.44 -2.59
N SER A 127 6.10 14.58 -2.54
CA SER A 127 6.92 14.65 -3.76
C SER A 127 6.86 13.34 -4.56
N THR A 128 6.86 12.21 -3.89
CA THR A 128 6.68 10.91 -4.53
C THR A 128 5.32 10.81 -5.22
N TRP A 129 4.27 11.25 -4.56
CA TRP A 129 2.94 11.29 -5.14
C TRP A 129 2.92 12.12 -6.43
N GLN A 130 3.46 13.34 -6.36
CA GLN A 130 3.51 14.24 -7.52
C GLN A 130 4.31 13.66 -8.67
N TYR A 131 5.43 13.01 -8.37
CA TYR A 131 6.23 12.33 -9.38
C TYR A 131 5.43 11.24 -10.09
N VAL A 132 4.72 10.41 -9.34
CA VAL A 132 3.94 9.30 -9.89
C VAL A 132 2.73 9.80 -10.67
N GLU A 133 2.14 10.92 -10.27
CA GLU A 133 1.05 11.55 -11.06
C GLU A 133 1.47 11.81 -12.50
N GLY A 134 2.71 12.18 -12.71
CA GLY A 134 3.27 12.46 -14.06
C GLY A 134 3.65 11.23 -14.86
N LEU A 135 3.66 10.05 -14.27
CA LEU A 135 4.03 8.82 -14.96
C LEU A 135 2.85 8.26 -15.78
N PRO A 136 3.14 7.51 -16.86
CA PRO A 136 2.08 6.91 -17.67
C PRO A 136 1.16 5.99 -16.86
N ASP A 137 -0.14 6.08 -17.13
CA ASP A 137 -1.10 5.16 -16.54
C ASP A 137 -0.92 3.76 -17.16
N PRO A 138 -0.65 2.72 -16.37
CA PRO A 138 -0.49 1.36 -16.88
C PRO A 138 -1.84 0.70 -17.19
N SER A 139 -2.74 1.45 -17.82
CA SER A 139 -4.14 1.04 -17.97
C SER A 139 -4.40 0.07 -19.11
N ASN A 140 -3.45 -0.14 -20.01
CA ASN A 140 -3.64 -0.98 -21.19
C ASN A 140 -3.98 -2.42 -20.78
N GLY A 141 -5.25 -2.65 -20.49
CA GLY A 141 -5.75 -3.91 -19.98
C GLY A 141 -5.55 -4.15 -18.49
N ALA A 142 -4.96 -3.21 -17.79
CA ALA A 142 -4.78 -3.35 -16.34
C ALA A 142 -6.06 -2.95 -15.62
N ASN A 143 -6.58 -3.87 -14.84
CA ASN A 143 -7.76 -3.66 -14.01
C ASN A 143 -7.41 -3.92 -12.55
N PHE A 144 -8.19 -3.35 -11.67
CA PHE A 144 -8.10 -3.69 -10.25
C PHE A 144 -9.06 -4.83 -9.95
N SER A 145 -8.60 -5.77 -9.16
CA SER A 145 -9.47 -6.73 -8.53
C SER A 145 -9.50 -6.46 -7.04
N THR A 146 -10.69 -6.27 -6.50
CA THR A 146 -10.88 -6.03 -5.08
C THR A 146 -12.19 -6.64 -4.64
N GLY A 147 -12.32 -6.90 -3.41
CA GLY A 147 -13.59 -7.29 -2.84
C GLY A 147 -14.32 -6.11 -2.21
N ASP A 148 -15.41 -6.40 -1.55
CA ASP A 148 -16.38 -5.44 -1.05
C ASP A 148 -16.42 -5.34 0.46
N THR A 149 -15.40 -5.76 1.15
CA THR A 149 -15.42 -5.86 2.58
C THR A 149 -14.64 -4.75 3.28
N ALA A 150 -14.62 -4.82 4.60
CA ALA A 150 -14.01 -3.81 5.44
C ALA A 150 -12.49 -3.69 5.30
N SER A 151 -11.81 -4.73 4.81
CA SER A 151 -10.36 -4.69 4.66
C SER A 151 -9.94 -5.19 3.29
N LEU A 152 -9.50 -4.27 2.46
CA LEU A 152 -9.13 -4.54 1.08
C LEU A 152 -7.62 -4.68 0.96
N LYS A 153 -7.18 -5.68 0.21
CA LYS A 153 -5.78 -5.86 -0.15
C LYS A 153 -5.62 -5.82 -1.65
N ALA A 154 -4.73 -4.99 -2.12
CA ALA A 154 -4.48 -4.79 -3.54
C ALA A 154 -3.17 -5.42 -3.98
N THR A 155 -3.20 -6.05 -5.12
CA THR A 155 -2.01 -6.56 -5.79
C THR A 155 -2.14 -6.35 -7.29
N PHE A 156 -1.01 -6.24 -7.97
CA PHE A 156 -0.96 -6.10 -9.42
C PHE A 156 -0.65 -7.45 -10.06
N ASP A 157 -1.56 -7.94 -10.88
CA ASP A 157 -1.36 -9.20 -11.58
C ASP A 157 -0.53 -8.99 -12.84
N LYS A 158 0.74 -9.37 -12.77
CA LYS A 158 1.67 -9.21 -13.89
C LYS A 158 1.28 -10.00 -15.13
N ALA A 159 0.73 -11.19 -14.93
CA ALA A 159 0.48 -12.11 -16.05
C ALA A 159 -0.65 -11.59 -16.94
N ASN A 160 -1.67 -10.98 -16.34
CA ASN A 160 -2.84 -10.51 -17.06
C ASN A 160 -2.98 -8.99 -17.04
N MET A 161 -2.00 -8.28 -16.50
CA MET A 161 -2.07 -6.83 -16.30
C MET A 161 -3.32 -6.43 -15.49
N ILE A 162 -3.75 -7.30 -14.61
CA ILE A 162 -4.91 -7.11 -13.75
C ILE A 162 -4.45 -6.88 -12.33
N GLN A 163 -5.01 -5.87 -11.69
CA GLN A 163 -4.78 -5.60 -10.28
C GLN A 163 -5.80 -6.34 -9.46
N THR A 164 -5.33 -7.10 -8.50
CA THR A 164 -6.17 -7.96 -7.70
C THR A 164 -6.19 -7.47 -6.26
N THR A 165 -7.37 -7.34 -5.69
CA THR A 165 -7.55 -6.98 -4.30
C THR A 165 -8.28 -8.09 -3.58
N ASN A 166 -7.69 -8.61 -2.54
CA ASN A 166 -8.37 -9.52 -1.64
C ASN A 166 -9.25 -8.73 -0.69
N THR A 167 -10.41 -9.26 -0.47
CA THR A 167 -11.29 -8.71 0.55
C THR A 167 -11.46 -9.68 1.67
N VAL A 168 -11.49 -9.13 2.84
CA VAL A 168 -11.70 -9.91 4.03
C VAL A 168 -12.67 -9.18 4.92
N SER A 169 -13.69 -9.89 5.32
CA SER A 169 -14.60 -9.40 6.33
C SER A 169 -14.00 -9.67 7.70
N PHE A 170 -13.63 -8.62 8.38
CA PHE A 170 -13.22 -8.70 9.78
C PHE A 170 -14.22 -7.99 10.63
N ASN A 171 -14.67 -8.69 11.55
CA ASN A 171 -15.50 -8.08 12.57
C ASN A 171 -14.83 -8.20 13.91
#